data_8a252f1ffa4e7bf615e1a701ac3a5ad4
#
_entry.id   8a252f1ffa4e7bf615e1a701ac3a5ad4
#
_cell.length_a   1.000
_cell.length_b   1.000
_cell.length_c   1.000
_cell.angle_alpha   90.00
_cell.angle_beta   90.00
_cell.angle_gamma   90.00
#
_symmetry.space_group_name_H-M   'P 1'
#
loop_
_entity.id
_entity.type
_entity.pdbx_description
1 polymer ?
#
loop_
_entity_poly.entity_id
_entity_poly.type
_entity_poly.pdbx_seq_one_letter_code
_entity_poly.pdbx_strand_id
1 'polypeptide(L)'
;MSTYYIIMICMAVMAVIVFAALFFFKAGYGYLSTSNWGPKISNKTAWVLMECPAFLLMLYYTLEFAASGVDTGNSKTVLFIMAGLYLLHYFQRSFIFPLMMRGKSTMPIAIMLMGLVFNTLNAYLIGGWLYGEAPAGMYGTDWLCSPQFIVGTLIFFLGMGINLHSDHVIRNLRKPGDTKHYIPRKGFYKYVTSANYFGELTEWIGYAILTWSPAGALFAVWTFANLGPRAKSLTEKYEKEFGEEYTKLNKKHIIPFIW
;
A
#
# COMPACT_ATOMS: atom_id res chain seq x y z
N MET A 1 -17.63 1.96 23.75
CA MET A 1 -16.55 1.90 22.73
C MET A 1 -16.93 2.87 21.64
N SER A 2 -16.03 3.79 21.23
CA SER A 2 -16.36 4.76 20.18
C SER A 2 -16.49 4.07 18.81
N THR A 3 -17.22 4.70 17.89
CA THR A 3 -17.35 4.22 16.50
C THR A 3 -16.01 3.99 15.82
N TYR A 4 -15.01 4.81 16.13
CA TYR A 4 -13.64 4.68 15.64
C TYR A 4 -13.05 3.28 15.96
N TYR A 5 -13.08 2.87 17.23
CA TYR A 5 -12.53 1.57 17.65
C TYR A 5 -13.35 0.39 17.14
N ILE A 6 -14.68 0.55 16.97
CA ILE A 6 -15.50 -0.48 16.32
C ILE A 6 -15.03 -0.71 14.88
N ILE A 7 -14.86 0.36 14.11
CA ILE A 7 -14.38 0.27 12.73
C ILE A 7 -12.97 -0.35 12.68
N MET A 8 -12.08 0.05 13.59
CA MET A 8 -10.72 -0.50 13.65
C MET A 8 -10.72 -2.01 13.92
N ILE A 9 -11.56 -2.49 14.85
CA ILE A 9 -11.71 -3.92 15.15
C ILE A 9 -12.31 -4.66 13.94
N CYS A 10 -13.36 -4.11 13.33
CA CYS A 10 -13.94 -4.70 12.12
C CYS A 10 -12.90 -4.81 11.00
N MET A 11 -12.09 -3.77 10.80
CA MET A 11 -10.99 -3.79 9.83
C MET A 11 -9.93 -4.84 10.18
N ALA A 12 -9.59 -5.02 11.46
CA ALA A 12 -8.64 -6.05 11.87
C ALA A 12 -9.16 -7.47 11.60
N VAL A 13 -10.44 -7.73 11.92
CA VAL A 13 -11.09 -9.02 11.61
C VAL A 13 -11.15 -9.26 10.10
N MET A 14 -11.53 -8.23 9.33
CA MET A 14 -11.56 -8.32 7.87
C MET A 14 -10.18 -8.56 7.26
N ALA A 15 -9.10 -8.04 7.84
CA ALA A 15 -7.74 -8.32 7.37
C ALA A 15 -7.43 -9.83 7.45
N VAL A 16 -7.80 -10.49 8.54
CA VAL A 16 -7.63 -11.94 8.70
C VAL A 16 -8.46 -12.73 7.68
N ILE A 17 -9.73 -12.32 7.50
CA ILE A 17 -10.64 -12.96 6.53
C ILE A 17 -10.10 -12.81 5.10
N VAL A 18 -9.69 -11.60 4.71
CA VAL A 18 -9.15 -11.32 3.38
C VAL A 18 -7.83 -12.05 3.15
N PHE A 19 -6.93 -12.09 4.16
CA PHE A 19 -5.71 -12.87 4.08
C PHE A 19 -5.99 -14.35 3.77
N ALA A 20 -6.88 -14.98 4.53
CA ALA A 20 -7.27 -16.37 4.31
C ALA A 20 -7.95 -16.56 2.94
N ALA A 21 -8.91 -15.69 2.59
CA ALA A 21 -9.67 -15.79 1.36
C ALA A 21 -8.79 -15.68 0.10
N LEU A 22 -7.75 -14.84 0.12
CA LEU A 22 -6.87 -14.64 -1.03
C LEU A 22 -5.95 -15.84 -1.37
N PHE A 23 -5.86 -16.84 -0.49
CA PHE A 23 -5.23 -18.12 -0.84
C PHE A 23 -6.14 -19.00 -1.71
N PHE A 24 -7.46 -18.82 -1.61
CA PHE A 24 -8.46 -19.59 -2.36
C PHE A 24 -9.00 -18.82 -3.57
N PHE A 25 -9.14 -17.49 -3.45
CA PHE A 25 -9.71 -16.62 -4.48
C PHE A 25 -8.66 -15.64 -5.00
N LYS A 26 -8.18 -15.84 -6.22
CA LYS A 26 -7.19 -14.93 -6.83
C LYS A 26 -7.83 -13.60 -7.21
N ALA A 27 -7.34 -12.49 -6.67
CA ALA A 27 -7.78 -11.16 -7.07
C ALA A 27 -7.44 -10.89 -8.55
N GLY A 28 -8.46 -10.82 -9.38
CA GLY A 28 -8.38 -10.90 -10.85
C GLY A 28 -8.03 -9.59 -11.56
N TYR A 29 -6.96 -8.88 -11.18
CA TYR A 29 -6.48 -7.69 -11.89
C TYR A 29 -4.97 -7.74 -12.18
N GLY A 30 -4.51 -6.87 -13.09
CA GLY A 30 -3.10 -6.86 -13.53
C GLY A 30 -2.71 -8.18 -14.19
N TYR A 31 -1.54 -8.70 -13.86
CA TYR A 31 -1.04 -9.97 -14.41
C TYR A 31 -1.89 -11.19 -14.00
N LEU A 32 -2.63 -11.12 -12.90
CA LEU A 32 -3.57 -12.15 -12.45
C LEU A 32 -5.00 -11.98 -13.00
N SER A 33 -5.23 -11.06 -13.96
CA SER A 33 -6.56 -10.75 -14.48
C SER A 33 -7.27 -12.00 -15.01
N THR A 34 -8.54 -12.15 -14.61
CA THR A 34 -9.48 -13.18 -15.05
C THR A 34 -10.77 -12.54 -15.55
N SER A 35 -11.64 -13.32 -16.22
CA SER A 35 -12.95 -12.84 -16.72
C SER A 35 -14.04 -12.84 -15.63
N ASN A 36 -13.81 -13.45 -14.48
CA ASN A 36 -14.86 -13.81 -13.50
C ASN A 36 -15.31 -12.68 -12.56
N TRP A 37 -14.77 -11.46 -12.70
CA TRP A 37 -15.02 -10.35 -11.78
C TRP A 37 -15.96 -9.27 -12.34
N GLY A 38 -16.74 -9.60 -13.39
CA GLY A 38 -17.74 -8.70 -13.97
C GLY A 38 -17.17 -7.59 -14.87
N PRO A 39 -17.90 -6.49 -15.05
CA PRO A 39 -17.52 -5.39 -15.94
C PRO A 39 -16.17 -4.77 -15.57
N LYS A 40 -15.42 -4.32 -16.58
CA LYS A 40 -14.08 -3.77 -16.44
C LYS A 40 -14.01 -2.35 -16.97
N ILE A 41 -13.17 -1.53 -16.33
CA ILE A 41 -12.81 -0.18 -16.78
C ILE A 41 -11.30 -0.08 -17.03
N SER A 42 -10.86 1.03 -17.62
CA SER A 42 -9.43 1.32 -17.79
C SER A 42 -8.70 1.19 -16.46
N ASN A 43 -7.58 0.46 -16.47
CA ASN A 43 -6.78 0.28 -15.26
C ASN A 43 -6.26 1.61 -14.71
N LYS A 44 -5.92 2.58 -15.58
CA LYS A 44 -5.50 3.92 -15.16
C LYS A 44 -6.61 4.64 -14.37
N THR A 45 -7.82 4.65 -14.94
CA THR A 45 -8.98 5.28 -14.30
C THR A 45 -9.33 4.56 -12.98
N ALA A 46 -9.29 3.22 -12.99
CA ALA A 46 -9.55 2.43 -11.79
C ALA A 46 -8.57 2.76 -10.66
N TRP A 47 -7.28 2.89 -10.96
CA TRP A 47 -6.27 3.25 -9.98
C TRP A 47 -6.50 4.65 -9.38
N VAL A 48 -6.79 5.65 -10.22
CA VAL A 48 -7.12 7.00 -9.71
C VAL A 48 -8.32 6.94 -8.77
N LEU A 49 -9.43 6.33 -9.21
CA LEU A 49 -10.67 6.27 -8.41
C LEU A 49 -10.50 5.46 -7.12
N MET A 50 -9.68 4.42 -7.13
CA MET A 50 -9.44 3.55 -6.00
C MET A 50 -8.55 4.21 -4.94
N GLU A 51 -7.53 4.96 -5.35
CA GLU A 51 -6.50 5.47 -4.44
C GLU A 51 -6.74 6.94 -4.02
N CYS A 52 -7.39 7.76 -4.87
CA CYS A 52 -7.59 9.18 -4.55
C CYS A 52 -8.43 9.43 -3.28
N PRO A 53 -9.38 8.59 -2.84
CA PRO A 53 -10.08 8.81 -1.57
C PRO A 53 -9.13 8.87 -0.37
N ALA A 54 -8.07 8.06 -0.37
CA ALA A 54 -7.08 8.12 0.70
C ALA A 54 -6.33 9.47 0.76
N PHE A 55 -5.92 9.97 -0.42
CA PHE A 55 -5.30 11.30 -0.51
C PHE A 55 -6.27 12.41 -0.11
N LEU A 56 -7.46 12.43 -0.71
CA LEU A 56 -8.41 13.53 -0.52
C LEU A 56 -8.95 13.60 0.91
N LEU A 57 -9.24 12.46 1.53
CA LEU A 57 -9.75 12.43 2.90
C LEU A 57 -8.67 12.82 3.92
N MET A 58 -7.43 12.36 3.75
CA MET A 58 -6.32 12.80 4.60
C MET A 58 -6.04 14.31 4.43
N LEU A 59 -6.08 14.80 3.19
CA LEU A 59 -5.93 16.24 2.93
C LEU A 59 -7.04 17.04 3.58
N TYR A 60 -8.29 16.58 3.48
CA TYR A 60 -9.44 17.20 4.14
C TYR A 60 -9.24 17.28 5.67
N TYR A 61 -8.89 16.18 6.33
CA TYR A 61 -8.62 16.17 7.77
C TYR A 61 -7.48 17.11 8.16
N THR A 62 -6.42 17.16 7.35
CA THR A 62 -5.27 18.02 7.61
C THR A 62 -5.66 19.50 7.51
N LEU A 63 -6.44 19.88 6.49
CA LEU A 63 -6.89 21.25 6.30
C LEU A 63 -7.94 21.66 7.34
N GLU A 64 -8.88 20.77 7.67
CA GLU A 64 -9.85 21.00 8.73
C GLU A 64 -9.17 21.24 10.08
N PHE A 65 -8.23 20.38 10.45
CA PHE A 65 -7.46 20.51 11.68
C PHE A 65 -6.63 21.80 11.71
N ALA A 66 -6.02 22.17 10.58
CA ALA A 66 -5.28 23.44 10.48
C ALA A 66 -6.18 24.66 10.70
N ALA A 67 -7.42 24.63 10.20
CA ALA A 67 -8.39 25.73 10.28
C ALA A 67 -9.17 25.78 11.61
N SER A 68 -9.41 24.63 12.26
CA SER A 68 -10.31 24.50 13.41
C SER A 68 -9.81 25.19 14.68
N GLY A 69 -8.51 25.48 14.79
CA GLY A 69 -7.93 25.99 16.04
C GLY A 69 -7.91 25.00 17.21
N VAL A 70 -8.37 23.74 16.99
CA VAL A 70 -8.40 22.70 18.03
C VAL A 70 -7.00 22.42 18.54
N ASP A 71 -6.85 22.37 19.85
CA ASP A 71 -5.65 21.91 20.53
C ASP A 71 -5.87 20.47 21.02
N THR A 72 -5.14 19.54 20.45
CA THR A 72 -5.16 18.11 20.87
C THR A 72 -4.11 17.81 21.93
N GLY A 73 -3.34 18.82 22.39
CA GLY A 73 -2.18 18.63 23.24
C GLY A 73 -0.97 18.03 22.51
N ASN A 74 -1.06 17.85 21.18
CA ASN A 74 0.00 17.33 20.32
C ASN A 74 0.57 18.42 19.41
N SER A 75 1.85 18.35 19.04
CA SER A 75 2.49 19.30 18.14
C SER A 75 1.90 19.25 16.75
N LYS A 76 1.30 20.33 16.28
CA LYS A 76 0.77 20.45 14.90
C LYS A 76 1.84 20.13 13.85
N THR A 77 3.07 20.57 14.07
CA THR A 77 4.19 20.30 13.16
C THR A 77 4.43 18.80 13.00
N VAL A 78 4.44 18.05 14.10
CA VAL A 78 4.65 16.59 14.08
C VAL A 78 3.51 15.91 13.35
N LEU A 79 2.26 16.26 13.66
CA LEU A 79 1.08 15.71 13.01
C LEU A 79 1.07 15.98 11.51
N PHE A 80 1.43 17.21 11.09
CA PHE A 80 1.49 17.58 9.67
C PHE A 80 2.62 16.84 8.92
N ILE A 81 3.77 16.60 9.57
CA ILE A 81 4.84 15.78 8.96
C ILE A 81 4.36 14.35 8.75
N MET A 82 3.72 13.74 9.75
CA MET A 82 3.17 12.37 9.62
C MET A 82 2.10 12.28 8.53
N ALA A 83 1.16 13.22 8.52
CA ALA A 83 0.15 13.31 7.46
C ALA A 83 0.78 13.57 6.09
N GLY A 84 1.81 14.40 6.03
CA GLY A 84 2.57 14.69 4.81
C GLY A 84 3.24 13.46 4.20
N LEU A 85 3.80 12.56 5.01
CA LEU A 85 4.35 11.29 4.52
C LEU A 85 3.25 10.39 3.92
N TYR A 86 2.10 10.29 4.56
CA TYR A 86 0.95 9.58 4.03
C TYR A 86 0.46 10.20 2.71
N LEU A 87 0.30 11.51 2.67
CA LEU A 87 -0.09 12.25 1.47
C LEU A 87 0.93 12.11 0.33
N LEU A 88 2.23 12.08 0.63
CA LEU A 88 3.29 11.87 -0.34
C LEU A 88 3.14 10.52 -1.08
N HIS A 89 2.91 9.43 -0.32
CA HIS A 89 2.66 8.12 -0.90
C HIS A 89 1.42 8.14 -1.79
N TYR A 90 0.29 8.60 -1.25
CA TYR A 90 -0.97 8.57 -2.00
C TYR A 90 -1.03 9.57 -3.15
N PHE A 91 -0.32 10.69 -3.09
CA PHE A 91 -0.14 11.57 -4.25
C PHE A 91 0.56 10.83 -5.40
N GLN A 92 1.64 10.14 -5.09
CA GLN A 92 2.37 9.33 -6.06
C GLN A 92 1.47 8.19 -6.60
N ARG A 93 0.76 7.50 -5.72
CA ARG A 93 -0.03 6.31 -6.06
C ARG A 93 -1.30 6.63 -6.83
N SER A 94 -1.98 7.72 -6.46
CA SER A 94 -3.24 8.14 -7.07
C SER A 94 -3.07 8.87 -8.40
N PHE A 95 -2.03 9.70 -8.53
CA PHE A 95 -1.92 10.60 -9.68
C PHE A 95 -0.71 10.30 -10.54
N ILE A 96 0.48 10.08 -9.98
CA ILE A 96 1.70 9.86 -10.77
C ILE A 96 1.73 8.45 -11.35
N PHE A 97 1.53 7.43 -10.54
CA PHE A 97 1.63 6.03 -10.95
C PHE A 97 0.68 5.68 -12.11
N PRO A 98 -0.64 6.05 -12.08
CA PRO A 98 -1.54 5.75 -13.18
C PRO A 98 -1.16 6.44 -14.49
N LEU A 99 -0.62 7.66 -14.43
CA LEU A 99 -0.15 8.38 -15.61
C LEU A 99 1.07 7.67 -16.24
N MET A 100 1.92 7.07 -15.42
CA MET A 100 3.12 6.34 -15.86
C MET A 100 2.80 4.93 -16.38
N MET A 101 1.62 4.37 -16.13
CA MET A 101 1.24 3.04 -16.60
C MET A 101 1.23 2.96 -18.12
N ARG A 102 1.77 1.88 -18.67
CA ARG A 102 1.81 1.60 -20.11
C ARG A 102 0.79 0.52 -20.47
N GLY A 103 0.29 0.58 -21.71
CA GLY A 103 -0.66 -0.41 -22.23
C GLY A 103 -2.12 -0.09 -21.92
N LYS A 104 -3.01 -1.00 -22.36
CA LYS A 104 -4.48 -0.86 -22.31
C LYS A 104 -5.10 -1.91 -21.36
N SER A 105 -4.42 -2.21 -20.23
CA SER A 105 -4.96 -3.14 -19.24
C SER A 105 -6.23 -2.60 -18.58
N THR A 106 -7.06 -3.51 -18.10
CA THR A 106 -8.33 -3.20 -17.45
C THR A 106 -8.39 -3.78 -16.04
N MET A 107 -9.23 -3.19 -15.19
CA MET A 107 -9.54 -3.64 -13.84
C MET A 107 -11.04 -3.86 -13.69
N PRO A 108 -11.50 -4.94 -13.04
CA PRO A 108 -12.89 -5.12 -12.68
C PRO A 108 -13.39 -4.01 -11.76
N ILE A 109 -14.59 -3.50 -12.03
CA ILE A 109 -15.22 -2.45 -11.22
C ILE A 109 -15.39 -2.90 -9.77
N ALA A 110 -15.75 -4.16 -9.54
CA ALA A 110 -15.87 -4.71 -8.18
C ALA A 110 -14.57 -4.58 -7.37
N ILE A 111 -13.41 -4.86 -7.99
CA ILE A 111 -12.10 -4.74 -7.33
C ILE A 111 -11.78 -3.27 -7.05
N MET A 112 -12.05 -2.39 -8.00
CA MET A 112 -11.88 -0.94 -7.81
C MET A 112 -12.74 -0.43 -6.63
N LEU A 113 -14.02 -0.83 -6.54
CA LEU A 113 -14.90 -0.42 -5.45
C LEU A 113 -14.44 -0.97 -4.09
N MET A 114 -13.99 -2.21 -4.01
CA MET A 114 -13.39 -2.75 -2.77
C MET A 114 -12.19 -1.94 -2.33
N GLY A 115 -11.31 -1.59 -3.25
CA GLY A 115 -10.15 -0.75 -2.93
C GLY A 115 -10.54 0.67 -2.52
N LEU A 116 -11.55 1.27 -3.17
CA LEU A 116 -12.08 2.59 -2.81
C LEU A 116 -12.62 2.58 -1.37
N VAL A 117 -13.44 1.59 -1.00
CA VAL A 117 -13.95 1.45 0.37
C VAL A 117 -12.82 1.26 1.36
N PHE A 118 -11.88 0.37 1.04
CA PHE A 118 -10.71 0.14 1.89
C PHE A 118 -9.90 1.43 2.12
N ASN A 119 -9.56 2.15 1.06
CA ASN A 119 -8.76 3.37 1.14
C ASN A 119 -9.47 4.49 1.90
N THR A 120 -10.80 4.59 1.76
CA THR A 120 -11.61 5.53 2.56
C THR A 120 -11.54 5.20 4.05
N LEU A 121 -11.75 3.92 4.42
CA LEU A 121 -11.70 3.48 5.82
C LEU A 121 -10.29 3.60 6.41
N ASN A 122 -9.27 3.30 5.61
CA ASN A 122 -7.87 3.44 6.03
C ASN A 122 -7.53 4.91 6.33
N ALA A 123 -7.87 5.83 5.43
CA ALA A 123 -7.65 7.26 5.65
C ALA A 123 -8.45 7.79 6.87
N TYR A 124 -9.68 7.30 7.06
CA TYR A 124 -10.47 7.60 8.26
C TYR A 124 -9.75 7.16 9.54
N LEU A 125 -9.20 5.95 9.57
CA LEU A 125 -8.50 5.45 10.75
C LEU A 125 -7.17 6.17 11.00
N ILE A 126 -6.37 6.41 9.96
CA ILE A 126 -5.09 7.10 10.12
C ILE A 126 -5.31 8.59 10.49
N GLY A 127 -6.18 9.30 9.77
CA GLY A 127 -6.49 10.70 10.05
C GLY A 127 -7.21 10.87 11.39
N GLY A 128 -8.17 9.98 11.69
CA GLY A 128 -8.86 9.97 12.99
C GLY A 128 -7.92 9.75 14.16
N TRP A 129 -6.88 8.89 14.00
CA TRP A 129 -5.84 8.75 15.00
C TRP A 129 -5.05 10.05 15.18
N LEU A 130 -4.49 10.58 14.09
CA LEU A 130 -3.61 11.74 14.17
C LEU A 130 -4.30 12.97 14.76
N TYR A 131 -5.55 13.21 14.39
CA TYR A 131 -6.25 14.45 14.72
C TYR A 131 -7.32 14.33 15.80
N GLY A 132 -7.61 13.12 16.30
CA GLY A 132 -8.67 12.91 17.28
C GLY A 132 -8.34 11.93 18.40
N GLU A 133 -7.84 10.75 18.10
CA GLU A 133 -7.72 9.65 19.07
C GLU A 133 -6.31 9.54 19.71
N ALA A 134 -5.29 10.18 19.14
CA ALA A 134 -3.94 10.16 19.70
C ALA A 134 -3.93 10.80 21.09
N PRO A 135 -3.34 10.14 22.13
CA PRO A 135 -3.26 10.72 23.47
C PRO A 135 -2.60 12.10 23.46
N ALA A 136 -3.14 13.02 24.25
CA ALA A 136 -2.55 14.32 24.42
C ALA A 136 -1.11 14.21 24.94
N GLY A 137 -0.19 14.97 24.32
CA GLY A 137 1.24 14.94 24.65
C GLY A 137 2.02 13.77 24.08
N MET A 138 1.38 12.82 23.36
CA MET A 138 2.09 11.71 22.71
C MET A 138 3.07 12.21 21.64
N TYR A 139 2.66 13.19 20.87
CA TYR A 139 3.44 13.73 19.75
C TYR A 139 3.92 15.15 20.07
N GLY A 140 4.77 15.29 21.08
CA GLY A 140 5.52 16.52 21.34
C GLY A 140 6.51 16.83 20.22
N THR A 141 7.12 18.02 20.21
CA THR A 141 8.15 18.38 19.21
C THR A 141 9.39 17.49 19.31
N ASP A 142 9.67 16.95 20.48
CA ASP A 142 10.71 15.97 20.79
C ASP A 142 10.48 14.63 20.09
N TRP A 143 9.24 14.32 19.70
CA TRP A 143 8.92 13.10 18.93
C TRP A 143 9.75 12.98 17.65
N LEU A 144 10.07 14.09 16.99
CA LEU A 144 10.89 14.08 15.76
C LEU A 144 12.32 13.57 16.01
N CYS A 145 12.81 13.66 17.25
CA CYS A 145 14.11 13.14 17.67
C CYS A 145 14.02 11.73 18.30
N SER A 146 12.81 11.17 18.41
CA SER A 146 12.63 9.85 19.00
C SER A 146 13.21 8.75 18.08
N PRO A 147 13.74 7.65 18.64
CA PRO A 147 14.20 6.52 17.85
C PRO A 147 13.11 5.96 16.92
N GLN A 148 11.85 5.94 17.38
CA GLN A 148 10.71 5.46 16.60
C GLN A 148 10.51 6.31 15.36
N PHE A 149 10.51 7.64 15.51
CA PHE A 149 10.31 8.54 14.38
C PHE A 149 11.48 8.44 13.39
N ILE A 150 12.72 8.47 13.86
CA ILE A 150 13.91 8.43 13.00
C ILE A 150 13.98 7.10 12.24
N VAL A 151 13.94 5.97 12.96
CA VAL A 151 14.05 4.64 12.35
C VAL A 151 12.86 4.36 11.43
N GLY A 152 11.64 4.69 11.87
CA GLY A 152 10.45 4.52 11.07
C GLY A 152 10.49 5.34 9.77
N THR A 153 10.95 6.59 9.84
CA THR A 153 11.11 7.45 8.66
C THR A 153 12.15 6.91 7.68
N LEU A 154 13.27 6.41 8.16
CA LEU A 154 14.29 5.77 7.31
C LEU A 154 13.74 4.52 6.61
N ILE A 155 13.00 3.67 7.35
CA ILE A 155 12.35 2.47 6.80
C ILE A 155 11.26 2.86 5.77
N PHE A 156 10.48 3.91 6.05
CA PHE A 156 9.46 4.43 5.14
C PHE A 156 10.06 4.83 3.79
N PHE A 157 11.09 5.68 3.79
CA PHE A 157 11.72 6.11 2.55
C PHE A 157 12.50 4.99 1.84
N LEU A 158 13.08 4.05 2.59
CA LEU A 158 13.68 2.85 2.00
C LEU A 158 12.62 2.04 1.26
N GLY A 159 11.48 1.77 1.90
CA GLY A 159 10.35 1.04 1.31
C GLY A 159 9.80 1.74 0.07
N MET A 160 9.57 3.05 0.15
CA MET A 160 9.13 3.87 -0.98
C MET A 160 10.13 3.81 -2.14
N GLY A 161 11.43 3.92 -1.86
CA GLY A 161 12.47 3.81 -2.88
C GLY A 161 12.49 2.45 -3.57
N ILE A 162 12.35 1.36 -2.80
CA ILE A 162 12.25 -0.01 -3.34
C ILE A 162 10.99 -0.15 -4.20
N ASN A 163 9.83 0.35 -3.73
CA ASN A 163 8.58 0.30 -4.47
C ASN A 163 8.68 1.03 -5.81
N LEU A 164 9.12 2.29 -5.80
CA LEU A 164 9.27 3.12 -7.01
C LEU A 164 10.26 2.53 -8.01
N HIS A 165 11.42 2.05 -7.53
CA HIS A 165 12.41 1.40 -8.37
C HIS A 165 11.86 0.10 -8.98
N SER A 166 11.15 -0.70 -8.21
CA SER A 166 10.56 -1.96 -8.67
C SER A 166 9.46 -1.74 -9.71
N ASP A 167 8.60 -0.75 -9.52
CA ASP A 167 7.60 -0.34 -10.50
C ASP A 167 8.28 0.19 -11.79
N HIS A 168 9.39 0.92 -11.67
CA HIS A 168 10.18 1.33 -12.82
C HIS A 168 10.73 0.13 -13.59
N VAL A 169 11.25 -0.88 -12.91
CA VAL A 169 11.75 -2.12 -13.54
C VAL A 169 10.62 -2.81 -14.31
N ILE A 170 9.46 -3.05 -13.69
CA ILE A 170 8.31 -3.69 -14.33
C ILE A 170 7.86 -2.91 -15.56
N ARG A 171 7.73 -1.59 -15.44
CA ARG A 171 7.26 -0.71 -16.51
C ARG A 171 8.17 -0.72 -17.74
N ASN A 172 9.47 -0.96 -17.53
CA ASN A 172 10.47 -0.99 -18.60
C ASN A 172 10.88 -2.40 -19.05
N LEU A 173 10.20 -3.45 -18.58
CA LEU A 173 10.44 -4.81 -19.05
C LEU A 173 10.11 -5.01 -20.53
N ARG A 174 9.11 -4.28 -21.03
CA ARG A 174 8.61 -4.41 -22.40
C ARG A 174 8.90 -3.17 -23.22
N LYS A 175 9.22 -3.39 -24.50
CA LYS A 175 9.25 -2.30 -25.49
C LYS A 175 7.80 -1.87 -25.84
N PRO A 176 7.59 -0.65 -26.34
CA PRO A 176 6.28 -0.24 -26.85
C PRO A 176 5.76 -1.24 -27.90
N GLY A 177 4.51 -1.70 -27.75
CA GLY A 177 3.86 -2.68 -28.65
C GLY A 177 4.13 -4.16 -28.29
N ASP A 178 5.08 -4.44 -27.41
CA ASP A 178 5.36 -5.81 -26.97
C ASP A 178 4.33 -6.26 -25.91
N THR A 179 3.69 -7.42 -26.16
CA THR A 179 2.68 -8.03 -25.28
C THR A 179 3.21 -9.25 -24.52
N LYS A 180 4.45 -9.67 -24.77
CA LYS A 180 5.05 -10.84 -24.09
C LYS A 180 5.28 -10.56 -22.61
N HIS A 181 5.31 -11.60 -21.82
CA HIS A 181 5.71 -11.53 -20.43
C HIS A 181 7.21 -11.81 -20.28
N TYR A 182 7.82 -11.21 -19.28
CA TYR A 182 9.25 -11.35 -18.98
C TYR A 182 9.46 -11.46 -17.48
N ILE A 183 10.47 -12.21 -17.09
CA ILE A 183 10.88 -12.34 -15.70
C ILE A 183 11.69 -11.09 -15.30
N PRO A 184 11.25 -10.26 -14.35
CA PRO A 184 12.04 -9.14 -13.85
C PRO A 184 13.26 -9.67 -13.07
N ARG A 185 14.45 -9.08 -13.31
CA ARG A 185 15.71 -9.57 -12.74
C ARG A 185 16.54 -8.46 -12.09
N LYS A 186 16.10 -7.18 -12.13
CA LYS A 186 16.85 -6.03 -11.60
C LYS A 186 16.41 -5.68 -10.18
N GLY A 187 17.32 -5.07 -9.40
CA GLY A 187 17.03 -4.64 -8.03
C GLY A 187 16.59 -5.80 -7.15
N PHE A 188 15.60 -5.57 -6.29
CA PHE A 188 15.06 -6.59 -5.38
C PHE A 188 14.36 -7.75 -6.09
N TYR A 189 14.02 -7.62 -7.37
CA TYR A 189 13.57 -8.76 -8.18
C TYR A 189 14.61 -9.88 -8.34
N LYS A 190 15.85 -9.68 -7.91
CA LYS A 190 16.84 -10.77 -7.79
C LYS A 190 16.44 -11.76 -6.69
N TYR A 191 15.78 -11.30 -5.65
CA TYR A 191 15.51 -12.08 -4.42
C TYR A 191 14.05 -12.50 -4.27
N VAL A 192 13.12 -11.67 -4.76
CA VAL A 192 11.67 -11.90 -4.63
C VAL A 192 10.93 -11.72 -5.95
N THR A 193 9.78 -12.37 -6.06
CA THR A 193 8.87 -12.25 -7.21
C THR A 193 8.20 -10.88 -7.25
N SER A 194 7.84 -10.35 -6.09
CA SER A 194 7.02 -9.15 -5.94
C SER A 194 7.78 -8.06 -5.18
N ALA A 195 8.86 -7.55 -5.78
CA ALA A 195 9.73 -6.56 -5.15
C ALA A 195 9.03 -5.22 -4.88
N ASN A 196 8.07 -4.82 -5.71
CA ASN A 196 7.24 -3.65 -5.46
C ASN A 196 6.35 -3.84 -4.22
N TYR A 197 5.78 -5.03 -4.01
CA TYR A 197 5.00 -5.34 -2.79
C TYR A 197 5.88 -5.38 -1.55
N PHE A 198 7.10 -5.89 -1.66
CA PHE A 198 8.07 -5.82 -0.57
C PHE A 198 8.39 -4.36 -0.19
N GLY A 199 8.60 -3.50 -1.18
CA GLY A 199 8.82 -2.08 -0.95
C GLY A 199 7.63 -1.42 -0.25
N GLU A 200 6.41 -1.67 -0.72
CA GLU A 200 5.19 -1.11 -0.15
C GLU A 200 4.93 -1.61 1.28
N LEU A 201 5.15 -2.90 1.55
CA LEU A 201 5.07 -3.45 2.90
C LEU A 201 6.10 -2.81 3.83
N THR A 202 7.35 -2.67 3.37
CA THR A 202 8.43 -2.02 4.14
C THR A 202 8.08 -0.56 4.45
N GLU A 203 7.53 0.16 3.49
CA GLU A 203 7.07 1.54 3.63
C GLU A 203 6.02 1.67 4.74
N TRP A 204 4.98 0.83 4.73
CA TRP A 204 3.91 0.89 5.73
C TRP A 204 4.32 0.38 7.11
N ILE A 205 5.28 -0.56 7.19
CA ILE A 205 5.94 -0.90 8.45
C ILE A 205 6.68 0.32 9.00
N GLY A 206 7.44 1.03 8.16
CA GLY A 206 8.08 2.29 8.52
C GLY A 206 7.10 3.32 9.04
N TYR A 207 5.95 3.50 8.38
CA TYR A 207 4.88 4.40 8.80
C TYR A 207 4.28 4.00 10.16
N ALA A 208 4.04 2.71 10.37
CA ALA A 208 3.57 2.19 11.65
C ALA A 208 4.54 2.49 12.81
N ILE A 209 5.84 2.37 12.54
CA ILE A 209 6.90 2.64 13.52
C ILE A 209 7.00 4.15 13.81
N LEU A 210 7.05 5.01 12.77
CA LEU A 210 7.20 6.45 12.97
C LEU A 210 6.00 7.10 13.66
N THR A 211 4.79 6.59 13.41
CA THR A 211 3.58 7.06 14.09
C THR A 211 3.32 6.36 15.41
N TRP A 212 3.91 5.17 15.62
CA TRP A 212 3.68 4.33 16.79
C TRP A 212 2.18 4.17 17.12
N SER A 213 1.37 4.06 16.08
CA SER A 213 -0.09 4.10 16.15
C SER A 213 -0.74 2.75 15.84
N PRO A 214 -1.84 2.40 16.54
CA PRO A 214 -2.62 1.20 16.20
C PRO A 214 -3.16 1.23 14.77
N ALA A 215 -3.55 2.41 14.27
CA ALA A 215 -4.03 2.57 12.90
C ALA A 215 -2.93 2.32 11.87
N GLY A 216 -1.72 2.83 12.10
CA GLY A 216 -0.55 2.55 11.25
C GLY A 216 -0.16 1.07 11.28
N ALA A 217 -0.16 0.44 12.47
CA ALA A 217 0.11 -0.99 12.61
C ALA A 217 -0.93 -1.85 11.87
N LEU A 218 -2.22 -1.51 12.01
CA LEU A 218 -3.30 -2.18 11.28
C LEU A 218 -3.13 -2.04 9.77
N PHE A 219 -2.72 -0.88 9.29
CA PHE A 219 -2.49 -0.69 7.86
C PHE A 219 -1.31 -1.54 7.34
N ALA A 220 -0.22 -1.65 8.08
CA ALA A 220 0.88 -2.56 7.72
C ALA A 220 0.42 -4.03 7.68
N VAL A 221 -0.40 -4.46 8.64
CA VAL A 221 -1.04 -5.79 8.65
C VAL A 221 -1.92 -5.99 7.42
N TRP A 222 -2.76 -5.02 7.07
CA TRP A 222 -3.61 -5.07 5.88
C TRP A 222 -2.80 -5.15 4.59
N THR A 223 -1.72 -4.39 4.50
CA THR A 223 -0.81 -4.43 3.35
C THR A 223 -0.26 -5.84 3.16
N PHE A 224 0.21 -6.49 4.23
CA PHE A 224 0.66 -7.87 4.15
C PHE A 224 -0.48 -8.84 3.85
N ALA A 225 -1.64 -8.68 4.49
CA ALA A 225 -2.81 -9.53 4.29
C ALA A 225 -3.29 -9.54 2.82
N ASN A 226 -3.18 -8.41 2.14
CA ASN A 226 -3.53 -8.30 0.72
C ASN A 226 -2.39 -8.73 -0.21
N LEU A 227 -1.18 -8.24 0.02
CA LEU A 227 -0.06 -8.39 -0.92
C LEU A 227 0.67 -9.73 -0.76
N GLY A 228 0.70 -10.33 0.45
CA GLY A 228 1.35 -11.61 0.70
C GLY A 228 0.77 -12.74 -0.15
N PRO A 229 -0.51 -13.12 0.00
CA PRO A 229 -1.11 -14.20 -0.80
C PRO A 229 -1.07 -13.90 -2.30
N ARG A 230 -1.18 -12.62 -2.67
CA ARG A 230 -1.06 -12.19 -4.06
C ARG A 230 0.35 -12.42 -4.62
N ALA A 231 1.40 -12.17 -3.83
CA ALA A 231 2.78 -12.44 -4.22
C ALA A 231 3.02 -13.94 -4.48
N LYS A 232 2.43 -14.82 -3.63
CA LYS A 232 2.44 -16.26 -3.85
C LYS A 232 1.77 -16.63 -5.16
N SER A 233 0.57 -16.09 -5.42
CA SER A 233 -0.16 -16.34 -6.67
C SER A 233 0.62 -15.87 -7.92
N LEU A 234 1.39 -14.78 -7.81
CA LEU A 234 2.28 -14.32 -8.87
C LEU A 234 3.44 -15.29 -9.08
N THR A 235 4.05 -15.80 -8.01
CA THR A 235 5.11 -16.81 -8.09
C THR A 235 4.61 -18.06 -8.84
N GLU A 236 3.48 -18.63 -8.41
CA GLU A 236 2.86 -19.78 -9.05
C GLU A 236 2.59 -19.54 -10.55
N LYS A 237 2.17 -18.32 -10.89
CA LYS A 237 1.94 -17.95 -12.28
C LYS A 237 3.24 -17.87 -13.09
N TYR A 238 4.32 -17.31 -12.52
CA TYR A 238 5.63 -17.29 -13.17
C TYR A 238 6.20 -18.70 -13.34
N GLU A 239 6.07 -19.57 -12.33
CA GLU A 239 6.48 -20.99 -12.41
C GLU A 239 5.75 -21.71 -13.53
N LYS A 240 4.43 -21.51 -13.63
CA LYS A 240 3.62 -22.13 -14.69
C LYS A 240 3.97 -21.61 -16.09
N GLU A 241 4.29 -20.34 -16.23
CA GLU A 241 4.53 -19.71 -17.54
C GLU A 241 5.95 -19.90 -18.05
N PHE A 242 6.95 -19.87 -17.16
CA PHE A 242 8.38 -19.92 -17.53
C PHE A 242 9.08 -21.24 -17.13
N GLY A 243 8.42 -22.11 -16.37
CA GLY A 243 8.96 -23.40 -15.97
C GLY A 243 10.34 -23.30 -15.30
N GLU A 244 11.29 -24.10 -15.78
CA GLU A 244 12.63 -24.17 -15.23
C GLU A 244 13.41 -22.84 -15.30
N GLU A 245 13.16 -22.01 -16.29
CA GLU A 245 13.82 -20.70 -16.38
C GLU A 245 13.55 -19.84 -15.15
N TYR A 246 12.35 -19.98 -14.57
CA TYR A 246 11.96 -19.24 -13.37
C TYR A 246 12.37 -19.96 -12.08
N THR A 247 12.10 -21.27 -11.97
CA THR A 247 12.34 -22.04 -10.74
C THR A 247 13.83 -22.10 -10.35
N LYS A 248 14.74 -22.13 -11.33
CA LYS A 248 16.19 -22.05 -11.11
C LYS A 248 16.64 -20.74 -10.43
N LEU A 249 15.82 -19.68 -10.45
CA LEU A 249 16.16 -18.40 -9.80
C LEU A 249 15.94 -18.44 -8.29
N ASN A 250 15.25 -19.44 -7.76
CA ASN A 250 14.98 -19.66 -6.33
C ASN A 250 14.50 -18.40 -5.59
N LYS A 251 13.61 -17.63 -6.22
CA LYS A 251 13.06 -16.40 -5.66
C LYS A 251 12.03 -16.69 -4.58
N LYS A 252 11.99 -15.86 -3.56
CA LYS A 252 10.93 -15.85 -2.56
C LYS A 252 9.70 -15.08 -3.08
N HIS A 253 8.57 -15.17 -2.38
CA HIS A 253 7.34 -14.52 -2.82
C HIS A 253 7.41 -13.00 -2.66
N ILE A 254 7.63 -12.53 -1.42
CA ILE A 254 7.59 -11.12 -1.07
C ILE A 254 8.71 -10.71 -0.09
N ILE A 255 9.09 -11.55 0.90
CA ILE A 255 10.12 -11.23 1.88
C ILE A 255 11.44 -11.90 1.48
N PRO A 256 12.50 -11.12 1.15
CA PRO A 256 13.78 -11.68 0.75
C PRO A 256 14.29 -12.72 1.75
N PHE A 257 14.76 -13.85 1.23
CA PHE A 257 15.34 -14.99 1.96
C PHE A 257 14.39 -15.76 2.88
N ILE A 258 13.19 -15.22 3.19
CA ILE A 258 12.24 -15.84 4.14
C ILE A 258 11.06 -16.47 3.39
N TRP A 259 10.26 -15.68 2.71
CA TRP A 259 8.99 -16.13 2.10
C TRP A 259 8.62 -15.45 0.80
#